data_69fe5b4bcc06ca46dd18d06a2e5ad00a
#
_entry.id   69fe5b4bcc06ca46dd18d06a2e5ad00a
#
_cell.length_a   1.000
_cell.length_b   1.000
_cell.length_c   1.000
_cell.angle_alpha   90.00
_cell.angle_beta   90.00
_cell.angle_gamma   90.00
#
_symmetry.space_group_name_H-M   'P 1'
#
loop_
_entity.id
_entity.type
_entity.pdbx_description
1 polymer ?
#
loop_
_entity_poly.entity_id
_entity_poly.type
_entity_poly.pdbx_seq_one_letter_code
_entity_poly.pdbx_strand_id
1 'polypeptide(L)'
;MRRIVAGLVNLTRSIMLILIMSIMSMMAGTGSSVSGADGSAGPERVFRDAVAALFAGRPEEASRLFDEVVAARPEDEPQFWQRGIALYYAGRFADGRRQFEVHRTVNPADVENVTWHFACVARGADAAAARAALLPVGDDPRVPMREILALYAGTGDADAVLAAADAGPESARRNQRCYAHLYLGLHAEARGDAEAARTHMLQAAGPFAMGHFMGRIAQLHVRLRGWEPDAGSAPTGATR
;
A
#
# COMPACT_ATOMS: atom_id res chain seq x y z
N MET A 1 32.06 12.51 15.48
CA MET A 1 32.08 11.03 15.31
C MET A 1 30.71 10.36 15.45
N ARG A 2 29.81 10.71 16.39
CA ARG A 2 28.50 10.02 16.56
C ARG A 2 27.51 10.18 15.38
N ARG A 3 27.55 11.26 14.58
CA ARG A 3 26.68 11.47 13.42
C ARG A 3 27.04 10.65 12.17
N ILE A 4 28.30 10.25 12.02
CA ILE A 4 28.77 9.46 10.87
C ILE A 4 28.37 7.98 11.04
N VAL A 5 28.35 7.46 12.26
CA VAL A 5 27.98 6.07 12.56
C VAL A 5 26.47 5.84 12.35
N ALA A 6 25.61 6.82 12.68
CA ALA A 6 24.16 6.73 12.43
C ALA A 6 23.83 6.70 10.93
N GLY A 7 24.57 7.45 10.09
CA GLY A 7 24.39 7.45 8.63
C GLY A 7 24.77 6.10 7.97
N LEU A 8 25.83 5.44 8.46
CA LEU A 8 26.25 4.15 7.93
C LEU A 8 25.28 3.00 8.28
N VAL A 9 24.71 3.02 9.49
CA VAL A 9 23.72 2.01 9.92
C VAL A 9 22.42 2.12 9.13
N ASN A 10 22.00 3.34 8.78
CA ASN A 10 20.80 3.52 7.94
C ASN A 10 21.04 3.13 6.48
N LEU A 11 22.24 3.36 5.94
CA LEU A 11 22.58 2.99 4.57
C LEU A 11 22.64 1.46 4.39
N THR A 12 23.18 0.72 5.37
CA THR A 12 23.21 -0.75 5.33
C THR A 12 21.83 -1.37 5.48
N ARG A 13 20.94 -0.76 6.28
CA ARG A 13 19.54 -1.20 6.42
C ARG A 13 18.70 -0.94 5.16
N SER A 14 18.87 0.21 4.50
CA SER A 14 18.21 0.51 3.21
C SER A 14 18.68 -0.39 2.08
N ILE A 15 19.98 -0.74 2.04
CA ILE A 15 20.54 -1.69 1.06
C ILE A 15 19.98 -3.10 1.31
N MET A 16 19.77 -3.50 2.57
CA MET A 16 19.19 -4.79 2.91
C MET A 16 17.70 -4.88 2.53
N LEU A 17 16.93 -3.79 2.63
CA LEU A 17 15.53 -3.73 2.16
C LEU A 17 15.43 -3.82 0.63
N ILE A 18 16.33 -3.14 -0.10
CA ILE A 18 16.42 -3.23 -1.56
C ILE A 18 16.85 -4.63 -1.99
N LEU A 19 17.71 -5.30 -1.22
CA LEU A 19 18.13 -6.68 -1.46
C LEU A 19 16.98 -7.67 -1.25
N ILE A 20 16.12 -7.47 -0.26
CA ILE A 20 14.93 -8.31 -0.03
C ILE A 20 13.91 -8.14 -1.17
N MET A 21 13.73 -6.94 -1.71
CA MET A 21 12.88 -6.71 -2.90
C MET A 21 13.50 -7.26 -4.19
N SER A 22 14.84 -7.21 -4.35
CA SER A 22 15.55 -7.77 -5.50
C SER A 22 15.64 -9.29 -5.47
N ILE A 23 15.70 -9.92 -4.29
CA ILE A 23 15.70 -11.38 -4.14
C ILE A 23 14.33 -11.97 -4.53
N MET A 24 13.23 -11.24 -4.37
CA MET A 24 11.91 -11.66 -4.89
C MET A 24 11.84 -11.72 -6.42
N SER A 25 12.73 -11.02 -7.14
CA SER A 25 12.74 -11.02 -8.63
C SER A 25 13.68 -12.09 -9.24
N MET A 26 14.55 -12.71 -8.46
CA MET A 26 15.63 -13.57 -8.98
C MET A 26 15.52 -15.06 -8.65
N MET A 27 14.52 -15.50 -7.90
CA MET A 27 14.34 -16.93 -7.58
C MET A 27 13.20 -17.62 -8.34
N ALA A 28 13.22 -17.47 -9.66
CA ALA A 28 12.65 -18.46 -10.57
C ALA A 28 13.82 -19.27 -11.15
N GLY A 29 14.22 -20.35 -10.50
CA GLY A 29 15.18 -21.30 -11.07
C GLY A 29 16.23 -21.82 -10.11
N THR A 30 16.21 -23.12 -10.00
CA THR A 30 17.15 -24.11 -9.45
C THR A 30 16.94 -24.55 -8.01
N GLY A 31 16.43 -25.76 -7.90
CA GLY A 31 16.35 -26.51 -6.66
C GLY A 31 17.72 -26.92 -6.16
N SER A 32 17.88 -26.81 -4.86
CA SER A 32 18.80 -27.64 -4.08
C SER A 32 18.18 -27.89 -2.73
N SER A 33 17.85 -29.14 -2.49
CA SER A 33 17.33 -29.68 -1.23
C SER A 33 18.38 -29.59 -0.15
N VAL A 34 18.16 -28.76 0.87
CA VAL A 34 18.77 -28.91 2.19
C VAL A 34 17.68 -29.36 3.14
N SER A 35 17.73 -30.63 3.49
CA SER A 35 16.91 -31.27 4.51
C SER A 35 17.40 -30.81 5.87
N GLY A 36 16.59 -30.01 6.56
CA GLY A 36 16.72 -29.67 7.97
C GLY A 36 15.31 -29.72 8.57
N ALA A 37 15.06 -30.77 9.36
CA ALA A 37 13.77 -31.04 9.95
C ALA A 37 13.50 -30.06 11.09
N ASP A 38 12.60 -29.12 10.85
CA ASP A 38 11.63 -28.65 11.84
C ASP A 38 10.39 -28.17 11.05
N GLY A 39 9.24 -28.78 11.30
CA GLY A 39 8.04 -28.66 10.48
C GLY A 39 7.30 -27.31 10.57
N SER A 40 7.91 -26.28 11.16
CA SER A 40 7.41 -24.92 11.15
C SER A 40 7.96 -24.15 9.93
N ALA A 41 7.07 -23.58 9.15
CA ALA A 41 7.49 -22.67 8.08
C ALA A 41 8.21 -21.46 8.70
N GLY A 42 9.46 -21.19 8.31
CA GLY A 42 10.20 -20.03 8.81
C GLY A 42 9.43 -18.71 8.55
N PRO A 43 9.66 -17.66 9.38
CA PRO A 43 8.92 -16.39 9.30
C PRO A 43 8.87 -15.76 7.90
N GLU A 44 9.93 -15.91 7.11
CA GLU A 44 9.99 -15.42 5.72
C GLU A 44 9.01 -16.13 4.80
N ARG A 45 8.79 -17.42 5.00
CA ARG A 45 7.79 -18.18 4.25
C ARG A 45 6.40 -17.74 4.65
N VAL A 46 6.12 -17.65 5.94
CA VAL A 46 4.83 -17.18 6.46
C VAL A 46 4.51 -15.78 5.95
N PHE A 47 5.51 -14.87 5.90
CA PHE A 47 5.35 -13.53 5.31
C PHE A 47 4.96 -13.59 3.82
N ARG A 48 5.62 -14.41 3.02
CA ARG A 48 5.26 -14.57 1.60
C ARG A 48 3.86 -15.15 1.44
N ASP A 49 3.50 -16.12 2.25
CA ASP A 49 2.17 -16.74 2.25
C ASP A 49 1.09 -15.71 2.66
N ALA A 50 1.38 -14.82 3.62
CA ALA A 50 0.51 -13.71 4.00
C ALA A 50 0.27 -12.73 2.83
N VAL A 51 1.33 -12.34 2.13
CA VAL A 51 1.21 -11.48 0.93
C VAL A 51 0.43 -12.19 -0.18
N ALA A 52 0.67 -13.48 -0.38
CA ALA A 52 -0.07 -14.27 -1.37
C ALA A 52 -1.56 -14.37 -1.02
N ALA A 53 -1.90 -14.62 0.25
CA ALA A 53 -3.28 -14.65 0.74
C ALA A 53 -3.98 -13.30 0.53
N LEU A 54 -3.30 -12.18 0.83
CA LEU A 54 -3.84 -10.83 0.59
C LEU A 54 -4.21 -10.64 -0.88
N PHE A 55 -3.29 -10.90 -1.81
CA PHE A 55 -3.55 -10.73 -3.24
C PHE A 55 -4.48 -11.80 -3.83
N ALA A 56 -4.71 -12.90 -3.12
CA ALA A 56 -5.77 -13.86 -3.45
C ALA A 56 -7.16 -13.41 -2.95
N GLY A 57 -7.28 -12.25 -2.29
CA GLY A 57 -8.55 -11.73 -1.77
C GLY A 57 -8.98 -12.38 -0.46
N ARG A 58 -8.04 -12.87 0.33
CA ARG A 58 -8.27 -13.49 1.64
C ARG A 58 -7.61 -12.66 2.76
N PRO A 59 -8.11 -11.43 3.04
CA PRO A 59 -7.46 -10.50 3.97
C PRO A 59 -7.45 -10.99 5.42
N GLU A 60 -8.46 -11.74 5.86
CA GLU A 60 -8.52 -12.32 7.21
C GLU A 60 -7.39 -13.35 7.40
N GLU A 61 -7.17 -14.22 6.42
CA GLU A 61 -6.06 -15.17 6.42
C GLU A 61 -4.72 -14.43 6.38
N ALA A 62 -4.60 -13.43 5.50
CA ALA A 62 -3.39 -12.63 5.38
C ALA A 62 -3.03 -11.94 6.70
N SER A 63 -4.00 -11.30 7.36
CA SER A 63 -3.78 -10.63 8.64
C SER A 63 -3.35 -11.59 9.74
N ARG A 64 -3.93 -12.79 9.81
CA ARG A 64 -3.54 -13.84 10.77
C ARG A 64 -2.10 -14.32 10.52
N LEU A 65 -1.73 -14.56 9.26
CA LEU A 65 -0.37 -14.97 8.91
C LEU A 65 0.65 -13.85 9.23
N PHE A 66 0.32 -12.58 8.99
CA PHE A 66 1.17 -11.47 9.41
C PHE A 66 1.30 -11.37 10.93
N ASP A 67 0.24 -11.68 11.70
CA ASP A 67 0.31 -11.72 13.16
C ASP A 67 1.27 -12.82 13.64
N GLU A 68 1.31 -13.98 12.96
CA GLU A 68 2.29 -15.05 13.23
C GLU A 68 3.73 -14.57 12.97
N VAL A 69 3.95 -13.80 11.89
CA VAL A 69 5.28 -13.22 11.60
C VAL A 69 5.71 -12.25 12.70
N VAL A 70 4.79 -11.37 13.13
CA VAL A 70 5.07 -10.40 14.22
C VAL A 70 5.34 -11.13 15.54
N ALA A 71 4.59 -12.19 15.85
CA ALA A 71 4.83 -12.98 17.06
C ALA A 71 6.20 -13.67 17.06
N ALA A 72 6.68 -14.10 15.88
CA ALA A 72 7.99 -14.71 15.72
C ALA A 72 9.13 -13.69 15.68
N ARG A 73 8.87 -12.46 15.24
CA ARG A 73 9.85 -11.37 15.10
C ARG A 73 9.24 -10.01 15.48
N PRO A 74 8.97 -9.76 16.76
CA PRO A 74 8.31 -8.53 17.22
C PRO A 74 9.16 -7.27 16.97
N GLU A 75 10.48 -7.39 16.93
CA GLU A 75 11.39 -6.30 16.62
C GLU A 75 11.27 -5.80 15.17
N ASP A 76 10.78 -6.63 14.25
CA ASP A 76 10.59 -6.31 12.84
C ASP A 76 9.19 -5.75 12.56
N GLU A 77 8.26 -5.72 13.53
CA GLU A 77 6.90 -5.19 13.35
C GLU A 77 6.88 -3.83 12.63
N PRO A 78 7.78 -2.87 12.93
CA PRO A 78 7.81 -1.59 12.23
C PRO A 78 8.00 -1.69 10.71
N GLN A 79 8.56 -2.78 10.20
CA GLN A 79 8.83 -2.98 8.77
C GLN A 79 7.60 -3.51 8.00
N PHE A 80 6.58 -4.04 8.68
CA PHE A 80 5.49 -4.80 8.07
C PHE A 80 4.28 -3.92 7.71
N TRP A 81 4.49 -2.84 6.93
CA TRP A 81 3.39 -2.00 6.43
C TRP A 81 2.32 -2.79 5.65
N GLN A 82 2.70 -3.89 4.97
CA GLN A 82 1.79 -4.79 4.28
C GLN A 82 0.76 -5.41 5.23
N ARG A 83 1.16 -5.67 6.50
CA ARG A 83 0.25 -6.11 7.55
C ARG A 83 -0.83 -5.06 7.79
N GLY A 84 -0.48 -3.78 7.84
CA GLY A 84 -1.44 -2.68 8.01
C GLY A 84 -2.51 -2.67 6.92
N ILE A 85 -2.11 -2.90 5.66
CA ILE A 85 -3.04 -3.00 4.53
C ILE A 85 -3.92 -4.26 4.65
N ALA A 86 -3.35 -5.41 5.03
CA ALA A 86 -4.14 -6.62 5.25
C ALA A 86 -5.18 -6.43 6.38
N LEU A 87 -4.78 -5.79 7.48
CA LEU A 87 -5.67 -5.45 8.60
C LEU A 87 -6.80 -4.50 8.18
N TYR A 88 -6.52 -3.51 7.32
CA TYR A 88 -7.55 -2.64 6.76
C TYR A 88 -8.62 -3.43 6.00
N TYR A 89 -8.21 -4.34 5.08
CA TYR A 89 -9.16 -5.15 4.31
C TYR A 89 -9.85 -6.22 5.14
N ALA A 90 -9.24 -6.70 6.23
CA ALA A 90 -9.85 -7.61 7.21
C ALA A 90 -10.82 -6.91 8.19
N GLY A 91 -11.03 -5.58 8.06
CA GLY A 91 -11.89 -4.82 8.98
C GLY A 91 -11.28 -4.57 10.37
N ARG A 92 -10.02 -4.92 10.59
CA ARG A 92 -9.28 -4.72 11.84
C ARG A 92 -8.65 -3.32 11.89
N PHE A 93 -9.49 -2.30 11.83
CA PHE A 93 -9.06 -0.91 11.61
C PHE A 93 -8.19 -0.36 12.75
N ALA A 94 -8.48 -0.72 14.00
CA ALA A 94 -7.68 -0.28 15.15
C ALA A 94 -6.26 -0.85 15.11
N ASP A 95 -6.12 -2.13 14.73
CA ASP A 95 -4.81 -2.78 14.58
C ASP A 95 -4.04 -2.21 13.36
N GLY A 96 -4.76 -1.96 12.25
CA GLY A 96 -4.19 -1.34 11.06
C GLY A 96 -3.67 0.07 11.35
N ARG A 97 -4.46 0.90 12.05
CA ARG A 97 -4.04 2.21 12.54
C ARG A 97 -2.73 2.11 13.32
N ARG A 98 -2.68 1.24 14.33
CA ARG A 98 -1.48 1.04 15.16
C ARG A 98 -0.28 0.61 14.31
N GLN A 99 -0.47 -0.29 13.35
CA GLN A 99 0.61 -0.74 12.47
C GLN A 99 1.24 0.42 11.69
N PHE A 100 0.44 1.36 11.18
CA PHE A 100 0.96 2.53 10.45
C PHE A 100 1.61 3.56 11.40
N GLU A 101 1.12 3.70 12.64
CA GLU A 101 1.78 4.50 13.69
C GLU A 101 3.18 3.96 14.00
N VAL A 102 3.33 2.63 14.11
CA VAL A 102 4.60 1.96 14.36
C VAL A 102 5.52 2.04 13.12
N HIS A 103 5.00 1.80 11.91
CA HIS A 103 5.79 1.88 10.66
C HIS A 103 6.42 3.28 10.46
N ARG A 104 5.74 4.35 10.86
CA ARG A 104 6.27 5.72 10.79
C ARG A 104 7.62 5.88 11.51
N THR A 105 7.90 5.07 12.52
CA THR A 105 9.17 5.14 13.27
C THR A 105 10.39 4.75 12.42
N VAL A 106 10.19 3.96 11.38
CA VAL A 106 11.26 3.49 10.48
C VAL A 106 11.17 4.11 9.08
N ASN A 107 10.00 4.65 8.69
CA ASN A 107 9.77 5.32 7.41
C ASN A 107 9.00 6.64 7.61
N PRO A 108 9.64 7.69 8.16
CA PRO A 108 8.96 8.93 8.57
C PRO A 108 8.62 9.88 7.42
N ALA A 109 9.05 9.60 6.18
CA ALA A 109 8.83 10.45 5.00
C ALA A 109 7.93 9.76 3.96
N ASP A 110 6.97 8.95 4.40
CA ASP A 110 6.12 8.16 3.52
C ASP A 110 4.66 8.62 3.61
N VAL A 111 4.18 9.34 2.59
CA VAL A 111 2.80 9.79 2.50
C VAL A 111 1.83 8.62 2.33
N GLU A 112 2.23 7.51 1.69
CA GLU A 112 1.38 6.31 1.59
C GLU A 112 1.01 5.77 2.98
N ASN A 113 1.96 5.80 3.92
CA ASN A 113 1.70 5.41 5.31
C ASN A 113 0.62 6.29 5.97
N VAL A 114 0.67 7.61 5.71
CA VAL A 114 -0.33 8.57 6.22
C VAL A 114 -1.71 8.28 5.63
N THR A 115 -1.80 7.98 4.36
CA THR A 115 -3.08 7.72 3.67
C THR A 115 -3.74 6.44 4.17
N TRP A 116 -2.99 5.37 4.38
CA TRP A 116 -3.50 4.12 4.93
C TRP A 116 -3.88 4.24 6.41
N HIS A 117 -3.09 4.99 7.20
CA HIS A 117 -3.47 5.32 8.57
C HIS A 117 -4.80 6.07 8.59
N PHE A 118 -4.94 7.12 7.77
CA PHE A 118 -6.19 7.88 7.62
C PHE A 118 -7.37 6.97 7.28
N ALA A 119 -7.20 6.07 6.29
CA ALA A 119 -8.24 5.13 5.88
C ALA A 119 -8.67 4.22 7.06
N CYS A 120 -7.72 3.72 7.85
CA CYS A 120 -8.04 2.93 9.04
C CYS A 120 -8.83 3.73 10.08
N VAL A 121 -8.42 4.97 10.39
CA VAL A 121 -9.13 5.81 11.35
C VAL A 121 -10.53 6.16 10.85
N ALA A 122 -10.66 6.55 9.58
CA ALA A 122 -11.95 6.91 8.99
C ALA A 122 -12.94 5.75 9.01
N ARG A 123 -12.48 4.54 8.72
CA ARG A 123 -13.31 3.33 8.76
C ARG A 123 -13.66 2.86 10.16
N GLY A 124 -12.80 3.14 11.14
CA GLY A 124 -13.04 2.83 12.56
C GLY A 124 -13.87 3.88 13.30
N ALA A 125 -13.94 5.10 12.77
CA ALA A 125 -14.69 6.22 13.34
C ALA A 125 -15.35 7.05 12.21
N ASP A 126 -14.68 8.12 11.74
CA ASP A 126 -15.12 8.95 10.62
C ASP A 126 -13.96 9.74 10.00
N ALA A 127 -14.23 10.44 8.88
CA ALA A 127 -13.24 11.23 8.17
C ALA A 127 -12.74 12.46 8.96
N ALA A 128 -13.55 13.02 9.86
CA ALA A 128 -13.15 14.14 10.70
C ALA A 128 -12.13 13.69 11.76
N ALA A 129 -12.40 12.56 12.41
CA ALA A 129 -11.45 11.92 13.34
C ALA A 129 -10.14 11.54 12.62
N ALA A 130 -10.23 11.02 11.40
CA ALA A 130 -9.04 10.68 10.59
C ALA A 130 -8.19 11.91 10.28
N ARG A 131 -8.82 13.05 9.93
CA ARG A 131 -8.11 14.31 9.69
C ARG A 131 -7.46 14.85 10.97
N ALA A 132 -8.17 14.78 12.09
CA ALA A 132 -7.63 15.22 13.39
C ALA A 132 -6.43 14.36 13.84
N ALA A 133 -6.41 13.09 13.45
CA ALA A 133 -5.35 12.13 13.75
C ALA A 133 -4.31 12.00 12.63
N LEU A 134 -4.25 12.92 11.66
CA LEU A 134 -3.33 12.84 10.54
C LEU A 134 -1.88 12.74 11.04
N LEU A 135 -1.16 11.70 10.60
CA LEU A 135 0.21 11.49 11.06
C LEU A 135 1.14 12.59 10.48
N PRO A 136 2.05 13.12 11.30
CA PRO A 136 3.11 13.97 10.78
C PRO A 136 4.04 13.15 9.86
N VAL A 137 4.41 13.72 8.73
CA VAL A 137 5.26 13.08 7.71
C VAL A 137 6.32 14.08 7.22
N GLY A 138 7.51 13.56 6.89
CA GLY A 138 8.58 14.32 6.25
C GLY A 138 8.29 14.58 4.77
N ASP A 139 9.30 15.14 4.10
CA ASP A 139 9.22 15.40 2.65
C ASP A 139 9.26 14.08 1.86
N ASP A 140 8.22 13.83 1.10
CA ASP A 140 8.12 12.70 0.17
C ASP A 140 8.28 13.24 -1.27
N PRO A 141 9.41 12.99 -1.93
CA PRO A 141 9.68 13.58 -3.23
C PRO A 141 8.91 12.92 -4.39
N ARG A 142 8.18 11.83 -4.14
CA ARG A 142 7.39 11.15 -5.17
C ARG A 142 6.18 12.00 -5.59
N VAL A 143 5.95 12.08 -6.90
CA VAL A 143 4.77 12.77 -7.46
C VAL A 143 3.62 11.78 -7.56
N PRO A 144 2.40 12.13 -7.11
CA PRO A 144 1.91 13.41 -6.57
C PRO A 144 1.74 13.43 -5.04
N MET A 145 2.68 12.88 -4.27
CA MET A 145 2.50 12.62 -2.82
C MET A 145 2.26 13.89 -2.01
N ARG A 146 2.87 15.02 -2.39
CA ARG A 146 2.64 16.31 -1.71
C ARG A 146 1.18 16.77 -1.84
N GLU A 147 0.61 16.66 -3.03
CA GLU A 147 -0.77 17.06 -3.31
C GLU A 147 -1.77 16.08 -2.66
N ILE A 148 -1.44 14.78 -2.62
CA ILE A 148 -2.19 13.77 -1.86
C ILE A 148 -2.20 14.13 -0.37
N LEU A 149 -1.06 14.46 0.22
CA LEU A 149 -0.99 14.87 1.61
C LEU A 149 -1.87 16.11 1.89
N ALA A 150 -1.81 17.13 1.03
CA ALA A 150 -2.64 18.32 1.15
C ALA A 150 -4.14 18.00 1.08
N LEU A 151 -4.55 17.10 0.19
CA LEU A 151 -5.93 16.63 0.10
C LEU A 151 -6.39 15.97 1.40
N TYR A 152 -5.60 15.05 1.96
CA TYR A 152 -5.93 14.36 3.22
C TYR A 152 -5.92 15.28 4.44
N ALA A 153 -5.08 16.31 4.42
CA ALA A 153 -5.10 17.39 5.41
C ALA A 153 -6.29 18.35 5.26
N GLY A 154 -6.99 18.31 4.12
CA GLY A 154 -8.11 19.21 3.81
C GLY A 154 -7.68 20.62 3.37
N THR A 155 -6.44 20.76 2.91
CA THR A 155 -5.87 22.03 2.39
C THR A 155 -5.63 22.00 0.88
N GLY A 156 -5.92 20.87 0.22
CA GLY A 156 -5.85 20.65 -1.22
C GLY A 156 -7.10 19.97 -1.75
N ASP A 157 -7.12 19.69 -3.04
CA ASP A 157 -8.25 19.08 -3.75
C ASP A 157 -7.80 18.00 -4.74
N ALA A 158 -8.76 17.30 -5.33
CA ALA A 158 -8.54 16.22 -6.29
C ALA A 158 -7.91 16.72 -7.60
N ASP A 159 -8.29 17.91 -8.03
CA ASP A 159 -7.80 18.48 -9.31
C ASP A 159 -6.30 18.79 -9.21
N ALA A 160 -5.85 19.28 -8.07
CA ALA A 160 -4.42 19.51 -7.82
C ALA A 160 -3.62 18.18 -7.84
N VAL A 161 -4.16 17.10 -7.28
CA VAL A 161 -3.54 15.76 -7.30
C VAL A 161 -3.40 15.25 -8.75
N LEU A 162 -4.46 15.37 -9.54
CA LEU A 162 -4.47 14.92 -10.93
C LEU A 162 -3.56 15.78 -11.81
N ALA A 163 -3.59 17.10 -11.64
CA ALA A 163 -2.72 18.02 -12.37
C ALA A 163 -1.23 17.74 -12.09
N ALA A 164 -0.87 17.49 -10.84
CA ALA A 164 0.50 17.12 -10.49
C ALA A 164 0.92 15.78 -11.12
N ALA A 165 0.02 14.76 -11.11
CA ALA A 165 0.28 13.48 -11.75
C ALA A 165 0.49 13.58 -13.27
N ASP A 166 -0.07 14.60 -13.92
CA ASP A 166 0.04 14.84 -15.35
C ASP A 166 1.22 15.74 -15.75
N ALA A 167 1.75 16.52 -14.82
CA ALA A 167 2.83 17.47 -15.08
C ALA A 167 4.21 16.80 -15.29
N GLY A 168 4.38 15.56 -14.87
CA GLY A 168 5.63 14.82 -14.99
C GLY A 168 5.96 14.36 -16.41
N PRO A 169 7.17 13.80 -16.61
CA PRO A 169 7.56 13.24 -17.90
C PRO A 169 6.63 12.09 -18.29
N GLU A 170 6.38 11.91 -19.57
CA GLU A 170 5.44 10.90 -20.09
C GLU A 170 5.75 9.47 -19.55
N SER A 171 7.03 9.13 -19.44
CA SER A 171 7.48 7.85 -18.91
C SER A 171 7.07 7.59 -17.45
N ALA A 172 6.82 8.65 -16.64
CA ALA A 172 6.41 8.55 -15.25
C ALA A 172 4.89 8.70 -15.05
N ARG A 173 4.17 9.31 -16.00
CA ARG A 173 2.74 9.67 -15.85
C ARG A 173 1.86 8.50 -15.51
N ARG A 174 2.06 7.34 -16.14
CA ARG A 174 1.23 6.15 -15.85
C ARG A 174 1.32 5.76 -14.39
N ASN A 175 2.53 5.76 -13.83
CA ASN A 175 2.78 5.43 -12.43
C ASN A 175 2.19 6.50 -11.50
N GLN A 176 2.41 7.77 -11.82
CA GLN A 176 1.90 8.91 -11.06
C GLN A 176 0.37 8.93 -11.04
N ARG A 177 -0.29 8.66 -12.16
CA ARG A 177 -1.75 8.52 -12.25
C ARG A 177 -2.28 7.32 -11.48
N CYS A 178 -1.56 6.18 -11.50
CA CYS A 178 -1.93 5.03 -10.67
C CYS A 178 -2.00 5.43 -9.19
N TYR A 179 -0.97 6.08 -8.67
CA TYR A 179 -0.95 6.58 -7.29
C TYR A 179 -2.03 7.63 -7.03
N ALA A 180 -2.18 8.63 -7.92
CA ALA A 180 -3.21 9.65 -7.80
C ALA A 180 -4.60 9.02 -7.66
N HIS A 181 -4.99 8.17 -8.60
CA HIS A 181 -6.29 7.54 -8.57
C HIS A 181 -6.48 6.55 -7.41
N LEU A 182 -5.46 5.78 -7.02
CA LEU A 182 -5.54 4.92 -5.84
C LEU A 182 -5.88 5.73 -4.58
N TYR A 183 -5.14 6.82 -4.33
CA TYR A 183 -5.33 7.59 -3.10
C TYR A 183 -6.53 8.53 -3.15
N LEU A 184 -6.94 9.00 -4.32
CA LEU A 184 -8.24 9.66 -4.49
C LEU A 184 -9.40 8.71 -4.19
N GLY A 185 -9.31 7.47 -4.67
CA GLY A 185 -10.31 6.44 -4.38
C GLY A 185 -10.41 6.09 -2.90
N LEU A 186 -9.27 5.88 -2.22
CA LEU A 186 -9.26 5.64 -0.77
C LEU A 186 -9.79 6.83 0.04
N HIS A 187 -9.47 8.07 -0.37
CA HIS A 187 -9.98 9.27 0.27
C HIS A 187 -11.50 9.41 0.10
N ALA A 188 -12.02 9.15 -1.10
CA ALA A 188 -13.45 9.17 -1.37
C ALA A 188 -14.18 8.08 -0.55
N GLU A 189 -13.66 6.86 -0.50
CA GLU A 189 -14.23 5.78 0.33
C GLU A 189 -14.26 6.16 1.81
N ALA A 190 -13.18 6.77 2.32
CA ALA A 190 -13.09 7.21 3.71
C ALA A 190 -14.15 8.28 4.08
N ARG A 191 -14.66 9.03 3.07
CA ARG A 191 -15.71 10.03 3.22
C ARG A 191 -17.12 9.50 2.94
N GLY A 192 -17.24 8.21 2.58
CA GLY A 192 -18.51 7.60 2.22
C GLY A 192 -18.98 7.89 0.79
N ASP A 193 -18.15 8.50 -0.05
CA ASP A 193 -18.44 8.74 -1.47
C ASP A 193 -18.07 7.50 -2.31
N ALA A 194 -19.00 6.55 -2.35
CA ALA A 194 -18.79 5.27 -3.02
C ALA A 194 -18.67 5.40 -4.55
N GLU A 195 -19.33 6.38 -5.16
CA GLU A 195 -19.27 6.59 -6.61
C GLU A 195 -17.91 7.15 -7.03
N ALA A 196 -17.43 8.18 -6.38
CA ALA A 196 -16.09 8.71 -6.63
C ALA A 196 -15.00 7.68 -6.30
N ALA A 197 -15.15 6.92 -5.20
CA ALA A 197 -14.23 5.86 -4.84
C ALA A 197 -14.14 4.80 -5.95
N ARG A 198 -15.29 4.30 -6.44
CA ARG A 198 -15.36 3.35 -7.54
C ARG A 198 -14.71 3.89 -8.81
N THR A 199 -15.05 5.13 -9.19
CA THR A 199 -14.50 5.77 -10.39
C THR A 199 -12.98 5.82 -10.35
N HIS A 200 -12.40 6.32 -9.27
CA HIS A 200 -10.96 6.43 -9.14
C HIS A 200 -10.28 5.06 -9.04
N MET A 201 -10.81 4.12 -8.29
CA MET A 201 -10.22 2.77 -8.18
C MET A 201 -10.21 2.03 -9.51
N LEU A 202 -11.25 2.17 -10.34
CA LEU A 202 -11.29 1.59 -11.69
C LEU A 202 -10.22 2.20 -12.60
N GLN A 203 -9.91 3.50 -12.48
CA GLN A 203 -8.81 4.13 -13.22
C GLN A 203 -7.45 3.57 -12.80
N ALA A 204 -7.20 3.45 -11.48
CA ALA A 204 -5.95 2.90 -10.96
C ALA A 204 -5.76 1.42 -11.31
N ALA A 205 -6.83 0.61 -11.29
CA ALA A 205 -6.79 -0.83 -11.54
C ALA A 205 -6.79 -1.19 -13.03
N GLY A 206 -7.26 -0.31 -13.91
CA GLY A 206 -7.45 -0.53 -15.35
C GLY A 206 -6.50 0.31 -16.20
N PRO A 207 -6.90 1.52 -16.68
CA PRO A 207 -6.08 2.33 -17.60
C PRO A 207 -4.67 2.62 -17.07
N PHE A 208 -4.53 2.85 -15.76
CA PHE A 208 -3.25 3.16 -15.12
C PHE A 208 -2.69 2.00 -14.29
N ALA A 209 -3.16 0.78 -14.52
CA ALA A 209 -2.70 -0.41 -13.80
C ALA A 209 -1.17 -0.57 -13.84
N MET A 210 -0.60 -0.87 -12.67
CA MET A 210 0.83 -1.09 -12.48
C MET A 210 1.08 -2.44 -11.82
N GLY A 211 2.21 -3.06 -12.18
CA GLY A 211 2.60 -4.37 -11.63
C GLY A 211 3.21 -4.31 -10.22
N HIS A 212 3.55 -3.12 -9.70
CA HIS A 212 4.07 -2.98 -8.34
C HIS A 212 2.98 -3.19 -7.28
N PHE A 213 3.39 -3.26 -6.01
CA PHE A 213 2.50 -3.62 -4.91
C PHE A 213 1.23 -2.76 -4.86
N MET A 214 1.34 -1.43 -4.91
CA MET A 214 0.18 -0.52 -4.82
C MET A 214 -0.73 -0.59 -6.05
N GLY A 215 -0.19 -0.81 -7.25
CA GLY A 215 -1.00 -1.07 -8.44
C GLY A 215 -1.83 -2.35 -8.31
N ARG A 216 -1.25 -3.41 -7.72
CA ARG A 216 -1.97 -4.65 -7.40
C ARG A 216 -3.00 -4.44 -6.28
N ILE A 217 -2.75 -3.54 -5.33
CA ILE A 217 -3.72 -3.15 -4.29
C ILE A 217 -4.94 -2.48 -4.93
N ALA A 218 -4.78 -1.61 -5.93
CA ALA A 218 -5.92 -1.04 -6.65
C ALA A 218 -6.80 -2.13 -7.29
N GLN A 219 -6.19 -3.13 -7.93
CA GLN A 219 -6.90 -4.27 -8.50
C GLN A 219 -7.58 -5.13 -7.43
N LEU A 220 -6.91 -5.38 -6.31
CA LEU A 220 -7.48 -6.08 -5.17
C LEU A 220 -8.69 -5.33 -4.60
N HIS A 221 -8.58 -4.01 -4.45
CA HIS A 221 -9.65 -3.16 -3.93
C HIS A 221 -10.92 -3.27 -4.79
N VAL A 222 -10.78 -3.10 -6.11
CA VAL A 222 -11.89 -3.23 -7.08
C VAL A 222 -12.57 -4.59 -6.92
N ARG A 223 -11.80 -5.68 -6.85
CA ARG A 223 -12.31 -7.04 -6.70
C ARG A 223 -13.03 -7.25 -5.36
N LEU A 224 -12.45 -6.81 -4.25
CA LEU A 224 -13.05 -6.96 -2.91
C LEU A 224 -14.31 -6.13 -2.72
N ARG A 225 -14.47 -5.02 -3.48
CA ARG A 225 -15.69 -4.20 -3.48
C ARG A 225 -16.71 -4.65 -4.53
N GLY A 226 -16.41 -5.65 -5.36
CA GLY A 226 -17.31 -6.07 -6.45
C GLY A 226 -17.50 -4.98 -7.51
N TRP A 227 -16.48 -4.14 -7.75
CA TRP A 227 -16.55 -3.03 -8.71
C TRP A 227 -16.00 -3.39 -10.09
N GLU A 228 -15.74 -4.65 -10.37
CA GLU A 228 -15.28 -5.06 -11.68
C GLU A 228 -16.24 -4.54 -12.77
N PRO A 229 -15.72 -4.09 -13.92
CA PRO A 229 -16.57 -3.72 -15.05
C PRO A 229 -17.44 -4.93 -15.40
N ASP A 230 -18.75 -4.72 -15.57
CA ASP A 230 -19.63 -5.75 -16.09
C ASP A 230 -19.00 -6.34 -17.35
N ALA A 231 -18.83 -7.65 -17.39
CA ALA A 231 -18.22 -8.37 -18.51
C ALA A 231 -18.96 -8.17 -19.86
N GLY A 232 -20.04 -7.36 -19.85
CA GLY A 232 -20.87 -7.00 -20.98
C GLY A 232 -20.62 -5.63 -21.61
N SER A 233 -19.75 -4.78 -21.07
CA SER A 233 -19.46 -3.44 -21.64
C SER A 233 -18.15 -3.39 -22.45
N ALA A 234 -17.89 -4.40 -23.27
CA ALA A 234 -16.93 -4.23 -24.36
C ALA A 234 -17.48 -3.16 -25.31
N PRO A 235 -16.67 -2.16 -25.76
CA PRO A 235 -17.13 -1.18 -26.72
C PRO A 235 -17.48 -1.92 -28.03
N THR A 236 -18.76 -2.12 -28.26
CA THR A 236 -19.29 -2.45 -29.60
C THR A 236 -19.11 -1.23 -30.47
N GLY A 237 -18.02 -1.19 -31.24
CA GLY A 237 -17.84 -0.06 -32.16
C GLY A 237 -16.50 0.04 -32.80
N ALA A 238 -16.13 -0.96 -33.60
CA ALA A 238 -15.25 -0.74 -34.74
C ALA A 238 -15.76 -1.57 -35.90
N THR A 239 -16.83 -1.06 -36.54
CA THR A 239 -17.22 -1.55 -37.87
C THR A 239 -16.85 -0.47 -38.87
N ARG A 240 -15.83 -0.82 -39.71
CA ARG A 240 -15.42 -0.29 -41.03
C ARG A 240 -15.00 1.16 -41.12
#